data_893cea95305603f2dfc8cb77802f3b90
#
_entry.id   893cea95305603f2dfc8cb77802f3b90
#
_cell.length_a   1.000
_cell.length_b   1.000
_cell.length_c   1.000
_cell.angle_alpha   90.00
_cell.angle_beta   90.00
_cell.angle_gamma   90.00
#
_symmetry.space_group_name_H-M   'P 1'
#
loop_
_entity.id
_entity.type
_entity.pdbx_description
1 polymer ?
#
loop_
_entity_poly.entity_id
_entity_poly.type
_entity_poly.pdbx_seq_one_letter_code
_entity_poly.pdbx_strand_id
1 'polypeptide(L)'
;MILAMFHVSNPALVYKRWLNDALRVLNDLATEDRLEVDGSTYLAALEKQSDKYFDEICDGSQLEFTENNVDVLHKGTGVQNFVFNRLDYLLWKRLSDNESFDGISKKELGKHFEDFQFSFRTSVEHYFPQTDPSGASKMEDVDRFGNFCLISPSSNSRLSNYSPQDKKTFYQENNRAESLKQAIMMSYHKWGPDGVGRENILNHETHMIKTLCNQ
;
A
#
# COMPACT_ATOMS: atom_id res chain seq x y z
N MET A 1 12.65 -6.41 -2.95
CA MET A 1 11.42 -5.65 -2.62
C MET A 1 11.05 -5.78 -1.14
N ILE A 2 10.86 -6.98 -0.56
CA ILE A 2 10.35 -7.14 0.82
C ILE A 2 11.24 -6.51 1.91
N LEU A 3 12.55 -6.63 1.83
CA LEU A 3 13.47 -5.97 2.77
C LEU A 3 13.39 -4.44 2.69
N ALA A 4 13.20 -3.90 1.50
CA ALA A 4 12.98 -2.47 1.31
C ALA A 4 11.63 -2.03 1.92
N MET A 5 10.58 -2.82 1.74
CA MET A 5 9.27 -2.61 2.38
C MET A 5 9.40 -2.53 3.91
N PHE A 6 10.06 -3.49 4.55
CA PHE A 6 10.31 -3.46 5.99
C PHE A 6 11.11 -2.24 6.41
N HIS A 7 12.16 -1.90 5.65
CA HIS A 7 13.05 -0.78 5.97
C HIS A 7 12.31 0.56 6.01
N VAL A 8 11.48 0.83 4.99
CA VAL A 8 10.75 2.11 4.91
C VAL A 8 9.55 2.18 5.86
N SER A 9 9.02 1.03 6.27
CA SER A 9 7.89 0.98 7.22
C SER A 9 8.30 1.37 8.64
N ASN A 10 9.57 1.14 9.02
CA ASN A 10 10.10 1.39 10.35
C ASN A 10 11.46 2.10 10.26
N PRO A 11 11.49 3.40 9.95
CA PRO A 11 12.75 4.11 9.68
C PRO A 11 13.63 4.31 10.92
N ALA A 12 13.06 4.32 12.13
CA ALA A 12 13.82 4.54 13.36
C ALA A 12 14.59 3.26 13.76
N LEU A 13 15.84 3.46 14.21
CA LEU A 13 16.73 2.37 14.63
C LEU A 13 16.12 1.51 15.76
N VAL A 14 15.43 2.13 16.70
CA VAL A 14 14.80 1.45 17.85
C VAL A 14 13.70 0.47 17.42
N TYR A 15 13.09 0.69 16.27
CA TYR A 15 11.99 -0.13 15.77
C TYR A 15 12.39 -1.14 14.69
N LYS A 16 13.69 -1.39 14.48
CA LYS A 16 14.16 -2.38 13.50
C LYS A 16 14.10 -3.83 14.03
N ARG A 17 13.07 -4.16 14.79
CA ARG A 17 12.77 -5.55 15.17
C ARG A 17 12.78 -6.49 13.94
N TRP A 18 12.21 -6.03 12.83
CA TRP A 18 12.19 -6.76 11.57
C TRP A 18 13.59 -7.20 11.09
N LEU A 19 14.61 -6.33 11.27
CA LEU A 19 15.97 -6.66 10.83
C LEU A 19 16.57 -7.77 11.72
N ASN A 20 16.36 -7.70 13.03
CA ASN A 20 16.79 -8.76 13.94
C ASN A 20 16.11 -10.09 13.61
N ASP A 21 14.81 -10.08 13.36
CA ASP A 21 14.05 -11.27 13.01
C ASP A 21 14.48 -11.82 11.64
N ALA A 22 14.73 -10.97 10.64
CA ALA A 22 15.25 -11.37 9.34
C ALA A 22 16.65 -11.99 9.43
N LEU A 23 17.53 -11.42 10.27
CA LEU A 23 18.86 -11.97 10.49
C LEU A 23 18.82 -13.32 11.25
N ARG A 24 17.91 -13.47 12.22
CA ARG A 24 17.68 -14.76 12.90
C ARG A 24 17.24 -15.83 11.92
N VAL A 25 16.24 -15.52 11.09
CA VAL A 25 15.80 -16.45 10.03
C VAL A 25 16.95 -16.86 9.12
N LEU A 26 17.78 -15.88 8.70
CA LEU A 26 18.94 -16.18 7.87
C LEU A 26 19.94 -17.09 8.57
N ASN A 27 20.22 -16.84 9.86
CA ASN A 27 21.09 -17.68 10.67
C ASN A 27 20.53 -19.09 10.87
N ASP A 28 19.22 -19.23 11.09
CA ASP A 28 18.57 -20.52 11.29
C ASP A 28 18.52 -21.36 10.00
N LEU A 29 18.52 -20.72 8.84
CA LEU A 29 18.58 -21.35 7.52
C LEU A 29 20.01 -21.72 7.12
N ALA A 30 21.02 -21.01 7.64
CA ALA A 30 22.43 -21.33 7.45
C ALA A 30 22.82 -22.45 8.42
N THR A 31 23.40 -23.53 7.91
CA THR A 31 23.97 -24.59 8.73
C THR A 31 25.50 -24.48 8.73
N GLU A 32 26.18 -25.09 9.76
CA GLU A 32 27.65 -25.08 9.86
C GLU A 32 28.32 -25.66 8.59
N ASP A 33 27.65 -26.63 7.95
CA ASP A 33 28.11 -27.26 6.71
C ASP A 33 27.64 -26.59 5.42
N ARG A 34 26.73 -25.59 5.52
CA ARG A 34 26.07 -24.94 4.38
C ARG A 34 25.90 -23.45 4.63
N LEU A 35 26.89 -22.69 4.18
CA LEU A 35 26.85 -21.22 4.20
C LEU A 35 25.93 -20.61 3.12
N GLU A 36 25.43 -21.44 2.20
CA GLU A 36 24.51 -21.02 1.16
C GLU A 36 23.05 -21.21 1.61
N VAL A 37 22.31 -20.13 1.65
CA VAL A 37 20.87 -20.13 1.95
C VAL A 37 20.10 -20.00 0.65
N ASP A 38 19.11 -20.88 0.45
CA ASP A 38 18.21 -20.78 -0.69
C ASP A 38 17.35 -19.51 -0.61
N GLY A 39 17.45 -18.68 -1.65
CA GLY A 39 16.77 -17.39 -1.70
C GLY A 39 15.25 -17.50 -1.67
N SER A 40 14.66 -18.56 -2.22
CA SER A 40 13.21 -18.78 -2.21
C SER A 40 12.71 -19.14 -0.81
N THR A 41 13.45 -19.96 -0.09
CA THR A 41 13.16 -20.30 1.30
C THR A 41 13.27 -19.08 2.22
N TYR A 42 14.30 -18.28 2.03
CA TYR A 42 14.45 -17.03 2.81
C TYR A 42 13.34 -16.03 2.49
N LEU A 43 12.98 -15.88 1.21
CA LEU A 43 11.87 -15.01 0.80
C LEU A 43 10.56 -15.45 1.46
N ALA A 44 10.22 -16.74 1.41
CA ALA A 44 9.01 -17.26 2.04
C ALA A 44 8.97 -17.00 3.56
N ALA A 45 10.12 -17.11 4.23
CA ALA A 45 10.22 -16.81 5.65
C ALA A 45 10.02 -15.32 5.96
N LEU A 46 10.53 -14.42 5.11
CA LEU A 46 10.29 -12.98 5.23
C LEU A 46 8.83 -12.62 4.97
N GLU A 47 8.17 -13.27 4.02
CA GLU A 47 6.73 -13.10 3.76
C GLU A 47 5.91 -13.49 4.99
N LYS A 48 6.20 -14.67 5.56
CA LYS A 48 5.59 -15.12 6.81
C LYS A 48 5.82 -14.16 7.99
N GLN A 49 7.00 -13.55 8.06
CA GLN A 49 7.28 -12.50 9.04
C GLN A 49 6.42 -11.26 8.81
N SER A 50 6.20 -10.88 7.54
CA SER A 50 5.29 -9.78 7.18
C SER A 50 3.85 -10.08 7.57
N ASP A 51 3.38 -11.32 7.37
CA ASP A 51 2.05 -11.77 7.79
C ASP A 51 1.90 -11.63 9.30
N LYS A 52 2.86 -12.18 10.06
CA LYS A 52 2.87 -12.06 11.53
C LYS A 52 2.80 -10.61 12.03
N TYR A 53 3.53 -9.68 11.41
CA TYR A 53 3.47 -8.27 11.83
C TYR A 53 2.14 -7.63 11.47
N PHE A 54 1.53 -8.03 10.37
CA PHE A 54 0.20 -7.57 10.03
C PHE A 54 -0.85 -8.10 11.02
N ASP A 55 -0.78 -9.38 11.39
CA ASP A 55 -1.64 -9.99 12.39
C ASP A 55 -1.48 -9.28 13.75
N GLU A 56 -0.25 -8.99 14.19
CA GLU A 56 0.00 -8.23 15.43
C GLU A 56 -0.67 -6.82 15.41
N ILE A 57 -0.77 -6.19 14.23
CA ILE A 57 -1.48 -4.92 14.06
C ILE A 57 -3.00 -5.13 14.17
N CYS A 58 -3.51 -6.24 13.64
CA CYS A 58 -4.92 -6.61 13.66
C CYS A 58 -5.36 -7.08 15.04
N ASP A 59 -4.54 -7.87 15.75
CA ASP A 59 -4.83 -8.40 17.08
C ASP A 59 -5.08 -7.29 18.13
N GLY A 60 -4.57 -6.08 17.90
CA GLY A 60 -4.92 -4.91 18.69
C GLY A 60 -6.41 -4.57 18.65
N SER A 61 -7.18 -5.11 17.70
CA SER A 61 -8.63 -4.98 17.59
C SER A 61 -9.40 -6.13 18.25
N GLN A 62 -8.72 -7.19 18.74
CA GLN A 62 -9.28 -8.45 19.26
C GLN A 62 -10.14 -9.25 18.26
N LEU A 63 -10.06 -8.94 16.99
CA LEU A 63 -10.83 -9.57 15.93
C LEU A 63 -9.89 -9.97 14.78
N GLU A 64 -10.09 -11.15 14.24
CA GLU A 64 -9.36 -11.64 13.07
C GLU A 64 -9.61 -10.70 11.87
N PHE A 65 -8.55 -10.33 11.15
CA PHE A 65 -8.68 -9.52 9.95
C PHE A 65 -9.24 -10.38 8.80
N THR A 66 -10.44 -10.03 8.38
CA THR A 66 -11.16 -10.68 7.27
C THR A 66 -11.79 -9.63 6.39
N GLU A 67 -12.31 -10.02 5.23
CA GLU A 67 -13.09 -9.10 4.37
C GLU A 67 -14.28 -8.44 5.10
N ASN A 68 -14.80 -9.09 6.12
CA ASN A 68 -15.94 -8.60 6.91
C ASN A 68 -15.53 -7.84 8.19
N ASN A 69 -14.25 -7.90 8.54
CA ASN A 69 -13.70 -7.23 9.72
C ASN A 69 -12.39 -6.52 9.34
N VAL A 70 -12.51 -5.24 9.05
CA VAL A 70 -11.42 -4.40 8.55
C VAL A 70 -11.18 -3.18 9.46
N ASP A 71 -11.48 -3.29 10.74
CA ASP A 71 -11.40 -2.19 11.71
C ASP A 71 -10.04 -1.51 11.74
N VAL A 72 -8.96 -2.26 11.49
CA VAL A 72 -7.59 -1.72 11.39
C VAL A 72 -7.46 -0.67 10.27
N LEU A 73 -8.30 -0.73 9.25
CA LEU A 73 -8.33 0.17 8.11
C LEU A 73 -9.30 1.35 8.30
N HIS A 74 -10.18 1.29 9.31
CA HIS A 74 -11.18 2.33 9.63
C HIS A 74 -10.65 3.40 10.59
N LYS A 75 -9.34 3.65 10.58
CA LYS A 75 -8.68 4.63 11.45
C LYS A 75 -8.38 5.95 10.73
N GLY A 76 -9.02 6.19 9.59
CA GLY A 76 -8.75 7.36 8.76
C GLY A 76 -7.26 7.45 8.41
N THR A 77 -6.67 8.64 8.53
CA THR A 77 -5.23 8.84 8.31
C THR A 77 -4.33 8.22 9.38
N GLY A 78 -4.91 7.62 10.43
CA GLY A 78 -4.19 6.89 11.49
C GLY A 78 -3.86 5.43 11.14
N VAL A 79 -4.22 4.94 9.95
CA VAL A 79 -3.77 3.62 9.47
C VAL A 79 -2.25 3.59 9.40
N GLN A 80 -1.64 2.54 9.96
CA GLN A 80 -0.18 2.44 10.06
C GLN A 80 0.49 2.35 8.69
N ASN A 81 1.62 3.03 8.52
CA ASN A 81 2.40 3.02 7.27
C ASN A 81 2.79 1.61 6.80
N PHE A 82 3.03 0.70 7.75
CA PHE A 82 3.32 -0.70 7.43
C PHE A 82 2.21 -1.36 6.62
N VAL A 83 0.94 -1.07 6.91
CA VAL A 83 -0.21 -1.63 6.17
C VAL A 83 -0.15 -1.23 4.69
N PHE A 84 0.11 0.04 4.40
CA PHE A 84 0.25 0.52 3.02
C PHE A 84 1.47 -0.06 2.31
N ASN A 85 2.61 -0.12 2.99
CA ASN A 85 3.83 -0.65 2.40
C ASN A 85 3.72 -2.16 2.14
N ARG A 86 3.10 -2.93 3.08
CA ARG A 86 2.78 -4.33 2.87
C ARG A 86 1.84 -4.52 1.68
N LEU A 87 0.79 -3.71 1.59
CA LEU A 87 -0.13 -3.74 0.45
C LEU A 87 0.61 -3.49 -0.87
N ASP A 88 1.45 -2.45 -0.94
CA ASP A 88 2.25 -2.17 -2.14
C ASP A 88 3.18 -3.35 -2.50
N TYR A 89 3.73 -4.06 -1.51
CA TYR A 89 4.53 -5.27 -1.76
C TYR A 89 3.68 -6.40 -2.36
N LEU A 90 2.50 -6.66 -1.82
CA LEU A 90 1.59 -7.69 -2.32
C LEU A 90 1.08 -7.35 -3.72
N LEU A 91 0.75 -6.08 -3.98
CA LEU A 91 0.37 -5.59 -5.31
C LEU A 91 1.53 -5.78 -6.31
N TRP A 92 2.75 -5.42 -5.92
CA TRP A 92 3.93 -5.61 -6.76
C TRP A 92 4.12 -7.10 -7.11
N LYS A 93 3.99 -7.99 -6.14
CA LYS A 93 4.13 -9.45 -6.33
C LYS A 93 3.08 -9.95 -7.33
N ARG A 94 1.80 -9.71 -7.07
CA ARG A 94 0.69 -10.17 -7.91
C ARG A 94 0.75 -9.61 -9.33
N LEU A 95 1.04 -8.32 -9.48
CA LEU A 95 1.25 -7.69 -10.80
C LEU A 95 2.47 -8.28 -11.53
N SER A 96 3.55 -8.64 -10.82
CA SER A 96 4.71 -9.32 -11.40
C SER A 96 4.32 -10.68 -11.98
N ASP A 97 3.40 -11.39 -11.30
CA ASP A 97 2.84 -12.69 -11.71
C ASP A 97 1.74 -12.56 -12.78
N ASN A 98 1.58 -11.38 -13.39
CA ASN A 98 0.61 -11.03 -14.44
C ASN A 98 -0.85 -11.03 -13.98
N GLU A 99 -1.13 -10.88 -12.70
CA GLU A 99 -2.48 -10.58 -12.23
C GLU A 99 -2.89 -9.14 -12.59
N SER A 100 -4.19 -8.87 -12.50
CA SER A 100 -4.75 -7.54 -12.72
C SER A 100 -5.81 -7.20 -11.68
N PHE A 101 -6.04 -5.92 -11.45
CA PHE A 101 -7.04 -5.37 -10.53
C PHE A 101 -8.00 -4.50 -11.34
N ASP A 102 -9.26 -4.88 -11.47
CA ASP A 102 -10.26 -4.22 -12.34
C ASP A 102 -9.77 -4.03 -13.78
N GLY A 103 -9.05 -5.02 -14.33
CA GLY A 103 -8.46 -4.93 -15.65
C GLY A 103 -7.14 -4.11 -15.71
N ILE A 104 -6.71 -3.53 -14.59
CA ILE A 104 -5.45 -2.78 -14.50
C ILE A 104 -4.33 -3.78 -14.21
N SER A 105 -3.49 -4.03 -15.21
CA SER A 105 -2.30 -4.88 -15.14
C SER A 105 -1.02 -4.05 -15.05
N LYS A 106 0.12 -4.71 -14.89
CA LYS A 106 1.43 -4.04 -14.96
C LYS A 106 1.65 -3.28 -16.27
N LYS A 107 1.00 -3.71 -17.36
CA LYS A 107 1.12 -3.05 -18.68
C LYS A 107 0.37 -1.71 -18.68
N GLU A 108 -0.82 -1.65 -18.10
CA GLU A 108 -1.60 -0.42 -17.96
C GLU A 108 -0.91 0.58 -17.00
N LEU A 109 -0.22 0.08 -15.97
CA LEU A 109 0.57 0.92 -15.07
C LEU A 109 1.86 1.46 -15.70
N GLY A 110 2.43 0.73 -16.67
CA GLY A 110 3.62 1.14 -17.42
C GLY A 110 4.78 1.52 -16.49
N LYS A 111 5.35 2.71 -16.69
CA LYS A 111 6.48 3.21 -15.91
C LYS A 111 6.21 3.31 -14.40
N HIS A 112 4.96 3.53 -13.99
CA HIS A 112 4.63 3.54 -12.56
C HIS A 112 4.91 2.21 -11.88
N PHE A 113 4.79 1.10 -12.62
CA PHE A 113 5.15 -0.23 -12.14
C PHE A 113 6.64 -0.54 -12.35
N GLU A 114 7.18 -0.23 -13.53
CA GLU A 114 8.57 -0.56 -13.91
C GLU A 114 9.58 0.15 -13.00
N ASP A 115 9.33 1.43 -12.69
CA ASP A 115 10.20 2.28 -11.88
C ASP A 115 9.83 2.26 -10.39
N PHE A 116 8.86 1.41 -9.98
CA PHE A 116 8.42 1.37 -8.60
C PHE A 116 9.54 0.92 -7.65
N GLN A 117 9.78 1.74 -6.64
CA GLN A 117 10.72 1.47 -5.57
C GLN A 117 10.15 1.96 -4.24
N PHE A 118 10.39 1.18 -3.18
CA PHE A 118 10.07 1.62 -1.84
C PHE A 118 10.93 2.83 -1.45
N SER A 119 10.27 3.87 -0.96
CA SER A 119 10.90 5.08 -0.41
C SER A 119 10.24 5.47 0.90
N PHE A 120 10.87 6.35 1.69
CA PHE A 120 10.29 6.84 2.92
C PHE A 120 9.08 7.72 2.63
N ARG A 121 7.90 7.20 2.98
CA ARG A 121 6.61 7.85 2.86
C ARG A 121 5.92 7.75 4.22
N THR A 122 5.46 8.85 4.74
CA THR A 122 4.89 8.90 6.09
C THR A 122 3.58 9.68 6.14
N SER A 123 3.08 10.10 4.99
CA SER A 123 1.86 10.88 4.90
C SER A 123 0.74 10.06 4.26
N VAL A 124 -0.30 9.77 5.03
CA VAL A 124 -1.54 9.18 4.48
C VAL A 124 -2.37 10.29 3.88
N GLU A 125 -2.63 10.19 2.60
CA GLU A 125 -3.28 11.21 1.78
C GLU A 125 -4.62 10.73 1.25
N HIS A 126 -5.62 11.60 1.28
CA HIS A 126 -6.88 11.42 0.59
C HIS A 126 -6.72 11.69 -0.91
N TYR A 127 -6.96 10.71 -1.76
CA TYR A 127 -6.88 10.92 -3.21
C TYR A 127 -8.02 11.82 -3.70
N PHE A 128 -9.27 11.58 -3.28
CA PHE A 128 -10.33 12.60 -3.32
C PHE A 128 -10.25 13.41 -2.02
N PRO A 129 -10.06 14.73 -2.07
CA PRO A 129 -9.78 15.55 -0.89
C PRO A 129 -10.98 15.67 0.05
N GLN A 130 -10.72 15.86 1.34
CA GLN A 130 -11.77 16.10 2.35
C GLN A 130 -12.57 17.40 2.07
N THR A 131 -11.89 18.38 1.51
CA THR A 131 -12.50 19.65 1.11
C THR A 131 -12.36 19.79 -0.40
N ASP A 132 -13.47 19.66 -1.11
CA ASP A 132 -13.50 19.89 -2.56
C ASP A 132 -13.19 21.38 -2.84
N PRO A 133 -12.13 21.70 -3.61
CA PRO A 133 -11.80 23.09 -3.95
C PRO A 133 -12.93 23.80 -4.70
N SER A 134 -13.78 23.08 -5.40
CA SER A 134 -14.95 23.63 -6.09
C SER A 134 -16.10 23.97 -5.13
N GLY A 135 -16.07 23.47 -3.90
CA GLY A 135 -17.16 23.59 -2.92
C GLY A 135 -18.43 22.83 -3.31
N ALA A 136 -18.41 22.09 -4.42
CA ALA A 136 -19.60 21.49 -5.01
C ALA A 136 -20.03 20.18 -4.35
N SER A 137 -19.09 19.43 -3.76
CA SER A 137 -19.38 18.09 -3.26
C SER A 137 -18.62 17.76 -1.99
N LYS A 138 -19.33 17.26 -0.99
CA LYS A 138 -18.74 16.63 0.19
C LYS A 138 -18.94 15.13 0.05
N MET A 139 -17.85 14.37 0.09
CA MET A 139 -17.91 12.92 0.11
C MET A 139 -18.26 12.45 1.51
N GLU A 140 -19.37 11.71 1.67
CA GLU A 140 -19.78 11.16 2.98
C GLU A 140 -18.74 10.19 3.54
N ASP A 141 -18.18 9.36 2.69
CA ASP A 141 -17.22 8.30 3.05
C ASP A 141 -15.78 8.66 2.65
N VAL A 142 -15.38 9.93 2.80
CA VAL A 142 -14.04 10.38 2.38
C VAL A 142 -12.91 9.62 3.07
N ASP A 143 -13.14 9.19 4.30
CA ASP A 143 -12.18 8.47 5.14
C ASP A 143 -12.15 6.95 4.92
N ARG A 144 -12.63 6.48 3.76
CA ARG A 144 -12.51 5.06 3.39
C ARG A 144 -11.09 4.70 2.99
N PHE A 145 -10.66 3.48 3.35
CA PHE A 145 -9.35 2.96 2.96
C PHE A 145 -9.13 2.96 1.44
N GLY A 146 -10.21 2.74 0.67
CA GLY A 146 -10.18 2.86 -0.79
C GLY A 146 -9.69 4.22 -1.28
N ASN A 147 -9.96 5.29 -0.54
CA ASN A 147 -9.58 6.66 -0.90
C ASN A 147 -8.21 7.10 -0.35
N PHE A 148 -7.50 6.26 0.39
CA PHE A 148 -6.19 6.59 0.95
C PHE A 148 -5.04 6.04 0.13
N CYS A 149 -3.93 6.78 0.09
CA CYS A 149 -2.63 6.28 -0.34
C CYS A 149 -1.52 6.85 0.55
N LEU A 150 -0.37 6.16 0.57
CA LEU A 150 0.80 6.60 1.33
C LEU A 150 1.75 7.34 0.39
N ILE A 151 2.05 8.60 0.71
CA ILE A 151 2.94 9.47 -0.07
C ILE A 151 3.98 10.14 0.81
N SER A 152 4.94 10.83 0.20
CA SER A 152 5.90 11.65 0.92
C SER A 152 5.23 12.91 1.51
N PRO A 153 5.72 13.43 2.65
CA PRO A 153 5.20 14.68 3.22
C PRO A 153 5.33 15.87 2.27
N SER A 154 6.37 15.88 1.42
CA SER A 154 6.57 16.95 0.43
C SER A 154 5.48 16.95 -0.63
N SER A 155 5.11 15.78 -1.15
CA SER A 155 3.99 15.65 -2.11
C SER A 155 2.66 15.99 -1.46
N ASN A 156 2.42 15.53 -0.22
CA ASN A 156 1.21 15.86 0.50
C ASN A 156 1.06 17.38 0.69
N SER A 157 2.10 18.05 1.14
CA SER A 157 2.08 19.52 1.31
C SER A 157 1.86 20.25 -0.01
N ARG A 158 2.38 19.73 -1.13
CA ARG A 158 2.24 20.34 -2.45
C ARG A 158 0.85 20.14 -3.05
N LEU A 159 0.29 18.93 -2.93
CA LEU A 159 -0.95 18.55 -3.59
C LEU A 159 -2.20 18.89 -2.76
N SER A 160 -2.06 18.92 -1.43
CA SER A 160 -3.13 19.34 -0.51
C SER A 160 -4.55 18.96 -1.01
N ASN A 161 -5.40 19.95 -1.25
CA ASN A 161 -6.78 19.75 -1.68
C ASN A 161 -6.96 19.68 -3.22
N TYR A 162 -5.90 19.31 -3.97
CA TYR A 162 -6.04 19.15 -5.42
C TYR A 162 -7.06 18.07 -5.76
N SER A 163 -7.78 18.27 -6.88
CA SER A 163 -8.70 17.25 -7.39
C SER A 163 -7.94 15.97 -7.78
N PRO A 164 -8.62 14.80 -7.84
CA PRO A 164 -8.01 13.58 -8.34
C PRO A 164 -7.38 13.74 -9.72
N GLN A 165 -8.00 14.54 -10.59
CA GLN A 165 -7.48 14.80 -11.93
C GLN A 165 -6.18 15.61 -11.89
N ASP A 166 -6.09 16.63 -11.05
CA ASP A 166 -4.88 17.45 -10.92
C ASP A 166 -3.75 16.65 -10.29
N LYS A 167 -4.05 15.82 -9.28
CA LYS A 167 -3.08 14.87 -8.69
C LYS A 167 -2.57 13.90 -9.74
N LYS A 168 -3.46 13.32 -10.56
CA LYS A 168 -3.09 12.44 -11.67
C LYS A 168 -2.16 13.14 -12.66
N THR A 169 -2.50 14.34 -13.09
CA THR A 169 -1.68 15.14 -14.02
C THR A 169 -0.29 15.39 -13.43
N PHE A 170 -0.21 15.80 -12.16
CA PHE A 170 1.07 16.01 -11.49
C PHE A 170 1.98 14.77 -11.51
N TYR A 171 1.44 13.59 -11.18
CA TYR A 171 2.24 12.36 -11.16
C TYR A 171 2.56 11.85 -12.56
N GLN A 172 1.71 12.11 -13.56
CA GLN A 172 2.00 11.79 -14.96
C GLN A 172 3.14 12.66 -15.52
N GLU A 173 3.15 13.95 -15.23
CA GLU A 173 4.22 14.86 -15.65
C GLU A 173 5.57 14.51 -15.01
N ASN A 174 5.56 13.99 -13.78
CA ASN A 174 6.77 13.56 -13.07
C ASN A 174 7.11 12.08 -13.31
N ASN A 175 6.32 11.37 -14.14
CA ASN A 175 6.48 9.96 -14.52
C ASN A 175 6.63 8.98 -13.34
N ARG A 176 6.15 9.31 -12.14
CA ARG A 176 6.37 8.49 -10.96
C ARG A 176 5.26 8.61 -9.93
N ALA A 177 4.43 7.57 -9.80
CA ALA A 177 3.63 7.37 -8.60
C ALA A 177 4.52 7.01 -7.41
N GLU A 178 4.13 7.41 -6.22
CA GLU A 178 4.88 7.08 -5.00
C GLU A 178 4.48 5.73 -4.42
N SER A 179 3.28 5.21 -4.74
CA SER A 179 2.81 3.90 -4.32
C SER A 179 2.09 3.19 -5.46
N LEU A 180 2.11 1.85 -5.45
CA LEU A 180 1.35 1.06 -6.44
C LEU A 180 -0.15 1.19 -6.23
N LYS A 181 -0.59 1.27 -4.97
CA LYS A 181 -2.00 1.58 -4.66
C LYS A 181 -2.42 2.89 -5.33
N GLN A 182 -1.61 3.95 -5.20
CA GLN A 182 -1.86 5.23 -5.86
C GLN A 182 -1.87 5.11 -7.39
N ALA A 183 -0.93 4.39 -7.97
CA ALA A 183 -0.86 4.17 -9.42
C ALA A 183 -2.14 3.50 -9.95
N ILE A 184 -2.66 2.50 -9.22
CA ILE A 184 -3.93 1.85 -9.55
C ILE A 184 -5.09 2.85 -9.44
N MET A 185 -5.15 3.65 -8.37
CA MET A 185 -6.18 4.69 -8.21
C MET A 185 -6.19 5.69 -9.38
N MET A 186 -5.01 6.12 -9.84
CA MET A 186 -4.87 7.02 -10.99
C MET A 186 -5.29 6.38 -12.32
N SER A 187 -5.34 5.07 -12.41
CA SER A 187 -5.73 4.36 -13.64
C SER A 187 -7.24 4.34 -13.85
N TYR A 188 -8.03 4.57 -12.82
CA TYR A 188 -9.48 4.72 -12.98
C TYR A 188 -9.83 6.01 -13.75
N HIS A 189 -10.87 5.90 -14.60
CA HIS A 189 -11.33 7.05 -15.41
C HIS A 189 -12.00 8.14 -14.57
N LYS A 190 -12.72 7.74 -13.51
CA LYS A 190 -13.40 8.65 -12.58
C LYS A 190 -13.08 8.27 -11.14
N TRP A 191 -12.95 9.28 -10.30
CA TRP A 191 -12.71 9.12 -8.86
C TRP A 191 -13.40 10.28 -8.14
N GLY A 192 -14.37 10.00 -7.28
CA GLY A 192 -15.14 11.08 -6.65
C GLY A 192 -16.32 10.59 -5.83
N PRO A 193 -17.12 11.52 -5.29
CA PRO A 193 -18.16 11.23 -4.31
C PRO A 193 -19.40 10.54 -4.90
N ASP A 194 -19.62 10.64 -6.22
CA ASP A 194 -20.88 10.28 -6.87
C ASP A 194 -20.73 9.21 -7.94
N GLY A 195 -21.80 8.46 -8.19
CA GLY A 195 -21.97 7.54 -9.32
C GLY A 195 -20.77 6.64 -9.53
N VAL A 196 -20.25 6.59 -10.76
CA VAL A 196 -19.11 5.75 -11.15
C VAL A 196 -17.85 6.07 -10.35
N GLY A 197 -17.63 7.33 -9.96
CA GLY A 197 -16.46 7.71 -9.15
C GLY A 197 -16.48 7.05 -7.77
N ARG A 198 -17.65 7.05 -7.11
CA ARG A 198 -17.84 6.39 -5.81
C ARG A 198 -17.76 4.87 -5.94
N GLU A 199 -18.36 4.31 -6.97
CA GLU A 199 -18.29 2.88 -7.25
C GLU A 199 -16.84 2.40 -7.42
N ASN A 200 -16.02 3.16 -8.15
CA ASN A 200 -14.59 2.86 -8.32
C ASN A 200 -13.84 2.87 -6.98
N ILE A 201 -14.14 3.80 -6.06
CA ILE A 201 -13.54 3.82 -4.73
C ILE A 201 -13.89 2.56 -3.94
N LEU A 202 -15.15 2.12 -3.98
CA LEU A 202 -15.62 0.93 -3.27
C LEU A 202 -15.04 -0.35 -3.84
N ASN A 203 -14.99 -0.47 -5.17
CA ASN A 203 -14.39 -1.62 -5.85
C ASN A 203 -12.90 -1.70 -5.56
N HIS A 204 -12.19 -0.58 -5.67
CA HIS A 204 -10.78 -0.49 -5.33
C HIS A 204 -10.54 -0.91 -3.87
N GLU A 205 -11.33 -0.41 -2.91
CA GLU A 205 -11.22 -0.81 -1.50
C GLU A 205 -11.36 -2.32 -1.33
N THR A 206 -12.38 -2.90 -1.96
CA THR A 206 -12.63 -4.35 -1.91
C THR A 206 -11.42 -5.15 -2.42
N HIS A 207 -10.81 -4.74 -3.54
CA HIS A 207 -9.63 -5.39 -4.09
C HIS A 207 -8.41 -5.23 -3.17
N MET A 208 -8.21 -4.07 -2.56
CA MET A 208 -7.11 -3.84 -1.64
C MET A 208 -7.25 -4.68 -0.35
N ILE A 209 -8.48 -4.80 0.18
CA ILE A 209 -8.78 -5.65 1.34
C ILE A 209 -8.51 -7.11 1.00
N LYS A 210 -9.03 -7.62 -0.13
CA LYS A 210 -8.75 -9.00 -0.59
C LYS A 210 -7.26 -9.27 -0.73
N THR A 211 -6.53 -8.31 -1.28
CA THR A 211 -5.06 -8.42 -1.40
C THR A 211 -4.38 -8.52 -0.04
N LEU A 212 -4.82 -7.73 0.96
CA LEU A 212 -4.28 -7.81 2.32
C LEU A 212 -4.62 -9.14 3.02
N CYS A 213 -5.80 -9.72 2.74
CA CYS A 213 -6.21 -11.04 3.22
C CYS A 213 -5.49 -12.21 2.51
N ASN A 214 -4.63 -11.94 1.51
CA ASN A 214 -3.96 -12.96 0.69
C ASN A 214 -4.95 -13.90 -0.05
N GLN A 215 -6.11 -13.39 -0.46
CA GLN A 215 -7.12 -14.14 -1.22
C GLN A 215 -7.10 -13.80 -2.72
#